data_a26cc46b17f3a17d71adbab3dd6586ff
#
_entry.id   a26cc46b17f3a17d71adbab3dd6586ff
#
_cell.length_a   1.000
_cell.length_b   1.000
_cell.length_c   1.000
_cell.angle_alpha   90.00
_cell.angle_beta   90.00
_cell.angle_gamma   90.00
#
_symmetry.space_group_name_H-M   'P 1'
#
loop_
_entity.id
_entity.type
_entity.pdbx_description
1 polymer ?
#
loop_
_entity_poly.entity_id
_entity_poly.type
_entity_poly.pdbx_seq_one_letter_code
_entity_poly.pdbx_strand_id
1 'polypeptide(L)'
;MTKEQQFNFDVEVGKVLNLMINSLYTNKDVALRELISNAADACDKLRYLASQNPEILKENEELKVSITTDKAKKLLILSDNGLGMNREDLIQNLGTIARSGTENFIKSLTGDKQKDVQLIGQFGVGFYSSFMIADKVEVVSRKYDDEKSYAWESDGSANFKVKELEETSTRGTKITLYLKDDATDFLDRFHIKHVVQTYSDHINFKIEFIPENIEAGAKIESLNSASALWVRPKEEITAEQYNAFYKHISHLPGEPFMVIHNKIEGIVTYTNLLFVPASKPFDLFHPDRKTSVKLYVKKVFISEELNLVPSCMRFLRGLVDSDDLPLNISRENLQHSIVLEKIRKSVVNKVLADLKKKSQESEEEYLKFWNNFGAVLKEGLCESSDFREKILEIARFNSSKSPDKLISLTEYLDRAKPGQDKIYFLSGESVEKIKSSPQLEIFLKKDIEVLFLTDAVDEFWVTVALPYKEKEFQSINRHDVDVENIEKTPEENAKEKTEEPEVKDVTASQFEGLINFIKETLSGQIKDVRISKKLTDSPVCLAVDAGSMDIRLERFLLEQKQIQAGTAKILEINPANLIIKSLNQSYADDAKKSDVRDKIHTLFDLACVIEDEPIKDTKDFSRRIQGLMG
;
A
#
# COMPACT_ATOMS: atom_id res chain seq x y z
N MET A 1 17.73 -38.82 47.03
CA MET A 1 17.46 -38.82 45.57
C MET A 1 15.95 -38.74 45.41
N THR A 2 15.43 -37.58 45.07
CA THR A 2 14.03 -37.37 44.71
C THR A 2 13.75 -38.11 43.42
N LYS A 3 12.84 -39.10 43.45
CA LYS A 3 12.40 -39.78 42.22
C LYS A 3 11.55 -38.79 41.43
N GLU A 4 12.08 -38.35 40.31
CA GLU A 4 11.30 -37.61 39.31
C GLU A 4 10.24 -38.56 38.74
N GLN A 5 8.96 -38.15 38.80
CA GLN A 5 7.82 -38.89 38.21
C GLN A 5 7.30 -38.06 37.04
N GLN A 6 7.26 -38.65 35.87
CA GLN A 6 6.70 -38.05 34.66
C GLN A 6 5.23 -38.49 34.54
N PHE A 7 4.35 -37.51 34.35
CA PHE A 7 2.91 -37.73 34.12
C PHE A 7 2.53 -37.26 32.72
N ASN A 8 1.58 -37.92 32.10
CA ASN A 8 0.98 -37.46 30.84
C ASN A 8 -0.22 -36.58 31.14
N PHE A 9 -0.52 -35.61 30.24
CA PHE A 9 -1.74 -34.84 30.31
C PHE A 9 -2.91 -35.69 29.82
N ASP A 10 -4.02 -35.71 30.55
CA ASP A 10 -5.29 -36.27 30.09
C ASP A 10 -6.12 -35.23 29.38
N VAL A 11 -6.89 -35.63 28.37
CA VAL A 11 -7.65 -34.74 27.48
C VAL A 11 -9.16 -35.05 27.60
N GLU A 12 -9.96 -34.05 28.02
CA GLU A 12 -11.42 -34.08 27.89
C GLU A 12 -11.83 -33.73 26.45
N VAL A 13 -11.95 -34.72 25.57
CA VAL A 13 -12.20 -34.58 24.14
C VAL A 13 -13.37 -33.65 23.82
N GLY A 14 -14.52 -33.80 24.53
CA GLY A 14 -15.70 -32.96 24.29
C GLY A 14 -15.46 -31.47 24.58
N LYS A 15 -14.68 -31.13 25.61
CA LYS A 15 -14.33 -29.74 25.92
C LYS A 15 -13.36 -29.15 24.88
N VAL A 16 -12.34 -29.92 24.47
CA VAL A 16 -11.41 -29.48 23.42
C VAL A 16 -12.14 -29.25 22.10
N LEU A 17 -13.03 -30.17 21.71
CA LEU A 17 -13.84 -30.03 20.52
C LEU A 17 -14.73 -28.76 20.59
N ASN A 18 -15.36 -28.52 21.71
CA ASN A 18 -16.19 -27.32 21.93
C ASN A 18 -15.36 -26.02 21.84
N LEU A 19 -14.15 -25.99 22.42
CA LEU A 19 -13.23 -24.85 22.30
C LEU A 19 -12.81 -24.63 20.84
N MET A 20 -12.55 -25.70 20.09
CA MET A 20 -12.19 -25.61 18.67
C MET A 20 -13.35 -25.07 17.82
N ILE A 21 -14.58 -25.54 18.07
CA ILE A 21 -15.77 -25.10 17.34
C ILE A 21 -16.09 -23.63 17.62
N ASN A 22 -16.02 -23.20 18.89
CA ASN A 22 -16.55 -21.90 19.30
C ASN A 22 -15.50 -20.79 19.48
N SER A 23 -14.19 -21.11 19.54
CA SER A 23 -13.14 -20.14 19.85
C SER A 23 -12.05 -20.03 18.79
N LEU A 24 -11.95 -21.00 17.88
CA LEU A 24 -10.88 -21.03 16.88
C LEU A 24 -11.21 -20.15 15.67
N TYR A 25 -12.47 -20.05 15.30
CA TYR A 25 -12.96 -19.34 14.14
C TYR A 25 -13.93 -18.24 14.53
N THR A 26 -13.80 -17.07 13.87
CA THR A 26 -14.65 -15.91 14.12
C THR A 26 -15.86 -15.83 13.19
N ASN A 27 -15.76 -16.46 12.00
CA ASN A 27 -16.78 -16.44 10.95
C ASN A 27 -17.27 -17.87 10.61
N LYS A 28 -18.59 -18.06 10.56
CA LYS A 28 -19.23 -19.33 10.17
C LYS A 28 -18.94 -19.77 8.75
N ASP A 29 -18.65 -18.84 7.83
CA ASP A 29 -18.32 -19.12 6.43
C ASP A 29 -17.08 -20.02 6.26
N VAL A 30 -16.21 -20.01 7.27
CA VAL A 30 -15.02 -20.88 7.33
C VAL A 30 -15.41 -22.36 7.27
N ALA A 31 -16.56 -22.75 7.80
CA ALA A 31 -17.02 -24.14 7.73
C ALA A 31 -17.13 -24.63 6.28
N LEU A 32 -17.75 -23.86 5.42
CA LEU A 32 -17.88 -24.20 4.00
C LEU A 32 -16.51 -24.14 3.28
N ARG A 33 -15.67 -23.13 3.60
CA ARG A 33 -14.29 -23.04 3.08
C ARG A 33 -13.47 -24.29 3.38
N GLU A 34 -13.45 -24.75 4.62
CA GLU A 34 -12.66 -25.92 5.03
C GLU A 34 -13.18 -27.22 4.40
N LEU A 35 -14.51 -27.38 4.29
CA LEU A 35 -15.08 -28.55 3.62
C LEU A 35 -14.75 -28.59 2.13
N ILE A 36 -14.81 -27.45 1.42
CA ILE A 36 -14.41 -27.34 0.03
C ILE A 36 -12.92 -27.62 -0.12
N SER A 37 -12.08 -27.10 0.77
CA SER A 37 -10.63 -27.35 0.76
C SER A 37 -10.32 -28.84 0.92
N ASN A 38 -11.01 -29.54 1.82
CA ASN A 38 -10.85 -30.98 2.01
C ASN A 38 -11.32 -31.78 0.78
N ALA A 39 -12.40 -31.38 0.15
CA ALA A 39 -12.90 -31.99 -1.08
C ALA A 39 -11.91 -31.78 -2.24
N ALA A 40 -11.34 -30.58 -2.37
CA ALA A 40 -10.29 -30.30 -3.36
C ALA A 40 -9.04 -31.14 -3.11
N ASP A 41 -8.59 -31.27 -1.87
CA ASP A 41 -7.46 -32.15 -1.50
C ASP A 41 -7.73 -33.61 -1.88
N ALA A 42 -8.96 -34.11 -1.71
CA ALA A 42 -9.33 -35.46 -2.10
C ALA A 42 -9.27 -35.65 -3.64
N CYS A 43 -9.66 -34.63 -4.40
CA CYS A 43 -9.55 -34.61 -5.85
C CYS A 43 -8.08 -34.55 -6.31
N ASP A 44 -7.25 -33.70 -5.68
CA ASP A 44 -5.82 -33.58 -5.99
C ASP A 44 -5.04 -34.86 -5.70
N LYS A 45 -5.32 -35.54 -4.57
CA LYS A 45 -4.73 -36.85 -4.25
C LYS A 45 -5.08 -37.90 -5.31
N LEU A 46 -6.33 -37.94 -5.72
CA LEU A 46 -6.76 -38.89 -6.78
C LEU A 46 -6.09 -38.56 -8.12
N ARG A 47 -6.05 -37.30 -8.52
CA ARG A 47 -5.36 -36.83 -9.73
C ARG A 47 -3.88 -37.22 -9.73
N TYR A 48 -3.21 -37.07 -8.59
CA TYR A 48 -1.83 -37.49 -8.43
C TYR A 48 -1.66 -39.01 -8.59
N LEU A 49 -2.52 -39.81 -7.96
CA LEU A 49 -2.49 -41.30 -8.13
C LEU A 49 -2.80 -41.69 -9.58
N ALA A 50 -3.74 -41.03 -10.22
CA ALA A 50 -4.08 -41.27 -11.63
C ALA A 50 -2.95 -40.91 -12.61
N SER A 51 -2.10 -39.92 -12.26
CA SER A 51 -0.90 -39.61 -13.05
C SER A 51 0.14 -40.75 -13.05
N GLN A 52 0.12 -41.60 -12.02
CA GLN A 52 0.98 -42.78 -11.92
C GLN A 52 0.29 -44.05 -12.47
N ASN A 53 -1.04 -44.14 -12.34
CA ASN A 53 -1.87 -45.23 -12.86
C ASN A 53 -3.15 -44.67 -13.53
N PRO A 54 -3.13 -44.44 -14.84
CA PRO A 54 -4.26 -43.88 -15.58
C PRO A 54 -5.58 -44.62 -15.46
N GLU A 55 -5.57 -45.93 -15.13
CA GLU A 55 -6.77 -46.74 -14.99
C GLU A 55 -7.68 -46.33 -13.82
N ILE A 56 -7.15 -45.54 -12.88
CA ILE A 56 -7.90 -45.03 -11.70
C ILE A 56 -9.02 -44.08 -12.10
N LEU A 57 -8.82 -43.28 -13.14
CA LEU A 57 -9.82 -42.34 -13.69
C LEU A 57 -10.35 -42.88 -15.01
N LYS A 58 -11.67 -42.82 -15.20
CA LYS A 58 -12.26 -43.08 -16.51
C LYS A 58 -11.85 -41.99 -17.50
N GLU A 59 -11.72 -42.35 -18.76
CA GLU A 59 -11.44 -41.40 -19.83
C GLU A 59 -12.47 -40.24 -19.81
N ASN A 60 -12.01 -38.99 -19.76
CA ASN A 60 -12.82 -37.77 -19.66
C ASN A 60 -13.65 -37.60 -18.36
N GLU A 61 -13.33 -38.29 -17.27
CA GLU A 61 -13.97 -38.07 -15.98
C GLU A 61 -13.44 -36.75 -15.36
N GLU A 62 -14.31 -35.74 -15.25
CA GLU A 62 -13.97 -34.45 -14.60
C GLU A 62 -14.09 -34.59 -13.10
N LEU A 63 -13.00 -34.24 -12.36
CA LEU A 63 -13.01 -34.13 -10.89
C LEU A 63 -13.66 -32.82 -10.49
N LYS A 64 -14.61 -32.87 -9.55
CA LYS A 64 -15.42 -31.74 -9.14
C LYS A 64 -15.95 -31.85 -7.73
N VAL A 65 -16.40 -30.71 -7.21
CA VAL A 65 -17.15 -30.60 -5.97
C VAL A 65 -18.57 -30.14 -6.29
N SER A 66 -19.56 -30.73 -5.64
CA SER A 66 -20.98 -30.38 -5.84
C SER A 66 -21.60 -29.97 -4.52
N ILE A 67 -22.41 -28.92 -4.54
CA ILE A 67 -23.14 -28.40 -3.37
C ILE A 67 -24.63 -28.47 -3.69
N THR A 68 -25.41 -29.02 -2.75
CA THR A 68 -26.88 -29.13 -2.85
C THR A 68 -27.50 -28.68 -1.52
N THR A 69 -28.68 -28.09 -1.56
CA THR A 69 -29.44 -27.71 -0.36
C THR A 69 -30.82 -28.33 -0.37
N ASP A 70 -31.31 -28.78 0.79
CA ASP A 70 -32.70 -29.18 1.02
C ASP A 70 -33.30 -28.23 2.07
N LYS A 71 -34.08 -27.26 1.61
CA LYS A 71 -34.66 -26.23 2.50
C LYS A 71 -35.69 -26.80 3.47
N ALA A 72 -36.43 -27.83 3.06
CA ALA A 72 -37.47 -28.43 3.90
C ALA A 72 -36.88 -29.17 5.08
N LYS A 73 -35.75 -29.84 4.88
CA LYS A 73 -35.05 -30.60 5.93
C LYS A 73 -33.90 -29.83 6.59
N LYS A 74 -33.64 -28.57 6.16
CA LYS A 74 -32.49 -27.75 6.58
C LYS A 74 -31.15 -28.48 6.36
N LEU A 75 -30.94 -29.04 5.17
CA LEU A 75 -29.70 -29.75 4.84
C LEU A 75 -28.85 -28.95 3.88
N LEU A 76 -27.54 -28.87 4.18
CA LEU A 76 -26.50 -28.53 3.24
C LEU A 76 -25.68 -29.79 2.92
N ILE A 77 -25.55 -30.12 1.64
CA ILE A 77 -24.89 -31.34 1.18
C ILE A 77 -23.72 -30.93 0.30
N LEU A 78 -22.52 -31.39 0.63
CA LEU A 78 -21.32 -31.22 -0.16
C LEU A 78 -20.80 -32.59 -0.60
N SER A 79 -20.48 -32.75 -1.86
CA SER A 79 -19.99 -34.03 -2.43
C SER A 79 -18.79 -33.77 -3.34
N ASP A 80 -17.78 -34.63 -3.25
CA ASP A 80 -16.67 -34.72 -4.18
C ASP A 80 -16.62 -36.10 -4.84
N ASN A 81 -16.00 -36.21 -6.00
CA ASN A 81 -15.69 -37.47 -6.68
C ASN A 81 -14.17 -37.77 -6.59
N GLY A 82 -13.52 -37.33 -5.54
CA GLY A 82 -12.11 -37.53 -5.28
C GLY A 82 -11.75 -38.94 -4.78
N LEU A 83 -10.69 -39.01 -3.98
CA LEU A 83 -10.11 -40.26 -3.49
C LEU A 83 -11.08 -41.14 -2.71
N GLY A 84 -11.97 -40.51 -1.90
CA GLY A 84 -12.81 -41.19 -0.94
C GLY A 84 -12.07 -41.77 0.26
N MET A 85 -12.81 -42.40 1.17
CA MET A 85 -12.31 -43.00 2.41
C MET A 85 -12.93 -44.39 2.61
N ASN A 86 -12.11 -45.36 3.07
CA ASN A 86 -12.60 -46.63 3.60
C ASN A 86 -12.94 -46.51 5.09
N ARG A 87 -13.27 -47.62 5.74
CA ARG A 87 -13.68 -47.67 7.15
C ARG A 87 -12.56 -47.15 8.08
N GLU A 88 -11.34 -47.58 7.86
CA GLU A 88 -10.15 -47.21 8.64
C GLU A 88 -9.82 -45.74 8.46
N ASP A 89 -9.90 -45.22 7.23
CA ASP A 89 -9.70 -43.81 6.92
C ASP A 89 -10.72 -42.91 7.64
N LEU A 90 -12.02 -43.29 7.65
CA LEU A 90 -13.06 -42.55 8.37
C LEU A 90 -12.81 -42.49 9.88
N ILE A 91 -12.41 -43.61 10.50
CA ILE A 91 -12.09 -43.67 11.92
C ILE A 91 -10.85 -42.82 12.23
N GLN A 92 -9.83 -42.90 11.38
CA GLN A 92 -8.56 -42.21 11.64
C GLN A 92 -8.62 -40.72 11.34
N ASN A 93 -9.22 -40.31 10.22
CA ASN A 93 -9.19 -38.94 9.76
C ASN A 93 -10.32 -38.08 10.35
N LEU A 94 -11.48 -38.68 10.68
CA LEU A 94 -12.62 -37.97 11.27
C LEU A 94 -12.84 -38.29 12.74
N GLY A 95 -12.25 -39.35 13.26
CA GLY A 95 -12.36 -39.77 14.66
C GLY A 95 -11.16 -39.34 15.53
N THR A 96 -10.11 -38.77 14.96
CA THR A 96 -8.96 -38.30 15.72
C THR A 96 -8.74 -36.81 15.46
N ILE A 97 -8.88 -35.98 16.49
CA ILE A 97 -8.68 -34.52 16.42
C ILE A 97 -7.20 -34.22 16.16
N ALA A 98 -6.91 -33.22 15.32
CA ALA A 98 -5.58 -32.80 14.90
C ALA A 98 -4.77 -33.87 14.15
N ARG A 99 -5.45 -34.85 13.53
CA ARG A 99 -4.81 -35.81 12.62
C ARG A 99 -5.18 -35.46 11.18
N SER A 100 -4.17 -35.18 10.37
CA SER A 100 -4.36 -34.85 8.96
C SER A 100 -4.02 -36.04 8.07
N GLY A 101 -5.02 -36.54 7.32
CA GLY A 101 -4.82 -37.52 6.25
C GLY A 101 -4.00 -36.94 5.09
N THR A 102 -3.99 -35.61 4.95
CA THR A 102 -3.17 -34.88 3.97
C THR A 102 -1.71 -34.87 4.37
N GLU A 103 -1.39 -34.64 5.64
CA GLU A 103 -0.01 -34.68 6.15
C GLU A 103 0.59 -36.10 6.00
N ASN A 104 -0.20 -37.13 6.30
CA ASN A 104 0.23 -38.51 6.14
C ASN A 104 0.49 -38.87 4.67
N PHE A 105 -0.33 -38.37 3.75
CA PHE A 105 -0.14 -38.55 2.31
C PHE A 105 1.16 -37.86 1.85
N ILE A 106 1.41 -36.61 2.25
CA ILE A 106 2.64 -35.88 1.92
C ILE A 106 3.88 -36.64 2.45
N LYS A 107 3.84 -37.14 3.69
CA LYS A 107 4.94 -37.93 4.27
C LYS A 107 5.22 -39.25 3.55
N SER A 108 4.21 -39.82 2.87
CA SER A 108 4.39 -41.04 2.04
C SER A 108 5.09 -40.76 0.71
N LEU A 109 5.13 -39.48 0.27
CA LEU A 109 5.81 -39.06 -0.95
C LEU A 109 7.30 -38.81 -0.67
N THR A 110 8.18 -39.24 -1.58
CA THR A 110 9.63 -39.11 -1.44
C THR A 110 10.22 -38.13 -2.45
N GLY A 111 11.20 -37.33 -2.01
CA GLY A 111 11.97 -36.41 -2.87
C GLY A 111 11.14 -35.24 -3.42
N ASP A 112 11.41 -34.82 -4.65
CA ASP A 112 10.76 -33.69 -5.31
C ASP A 112 9.25 -33.87 -5.51
N LYS A 113 8.75 -35.09 -5.43
CA LYS A 113 7.31 -35.41 -5.52
C LYS A 113 6.46 -34.74 -4.43
N GLN A 114 7.07 -34.37 -3.29
CA GLN A 114 6.36 -33.61 -2.26
C GLN A 114 5.99 -32.20 -2.70
N LYS A 115 6.76 -31.61 -3.64
CA LYS A 115 6.53 -30.27 -4.19
C LYS A 115 5.45 -30.26 -5.26
N ASP A 116 5.19 -31.41 -5.89
CA ASP A 116 4.24 -31.53 -7.00
C ASP A 116 2.77 -31.54 -6.52
N VAL A 117 2.54 -31.75 -5.22
CA VAL A 117 1.19 -31.89 -4.66
C VAL A 117 0.91 -30.73 -3.69
N GLN A 118 0.12 -29.78 -4.15
CA GLN A 118 -0.26 -28.57 -3.39
C GLN A 118 -1.50 -28.80 -2.54
N LEU A 119 -1.40 -29.62 -1.48
CA LEU A 119 -2.52 -29.90 -0.58
C LEU A 119 -2.73 -28.80 0.46
N ILE A 120 -4.00 -28.48 0.73
CA ILE A 120 -4.45 -27.34 1.55
C ILE A 120 -4.61 -27.73 3.02
N GLY A 121 -5.23 -28.90 3.30
CA GLY A 121 -5.66 -29.33 4.64
C GLY A 121 -4.55 -30.01 5.44
N GLN A 122 -3.75 -29.24 6.19
CA GLN A 122 -2.60 -29.76 6.94
C GLN A 122 -2.84 -30.03 8.44
N PHE A 123 -3.80 -29.34 9.06
CA PHE A 123 -3.95 -29.34 10.52
C PHE A 123 -4.89 -30.43 11.10
N GLY A 124 -5.72 -31.07 10.26
CA GLY A 124 -6.66 -32.09 10.72
C GLY A 124 -7.76 -31.60 11.67
N VAL A 125 -8.07 -30.30 11.61
CA VAL A 125 -9.10 -29.66 12.45
C VAL A 125 -10.20 -29.00 11.65
N GLY A 126 -9.96 -28.70 10.37
CA GLY A 126 -10.89 -27.96 9.51
C GLY A 126 -12.27 -28.64 9.37
N PHE A 127 -12.32 -29.97 9.34
CA PHE A 127 -13.59 -30.71 9.29
C PHE A 127 -14.53 -30.38 10.44
N TYR A 128 -14.00 -30.18 11.65
CA TYR A 128 -14.84 -29.93 12.84
C TYR A 128 -15.48 -28.54 12.83
N SER A 129 -15.03 -27.62 11.96
CA SER A 129 -15.73 -26.33 11.75
C SER A 129 -17.16 -26.53 11.24
N SER A 130 -17.48 -27.67 10.63
CA SER A 130 -18.84 -28.04 10.24
C SER A 130 -19.85 -27.97 11.40
N PHE A 131 -19.43 -28.26 12.63
CA PHE A 131 -20.27 -28.16 13.82
C PHE A 131 -20.53 -26.73 14.31
N MET A 132 -19.90 -25.73 13.71
CA MET A 132 -20.29 -24.32 13.92
C MET A 132 -21.68 -24.05 13.31
N ILE A 133 -22.00 -24.73 12.18
CA ILE A 133 -23.23 -24.49 11.40
C ILE A 133 -24.21 -25.66 11.44
N ALA A 134 -23.81 -26.83 11.94
CA ALA A 134 -24.63 -28.04 11.97
C ALA A 134 -24.71 -28.64 13.35
N ASP A 135 -25.90 -29.15 13.72
CA ASP A 135 -26.14 -29.93 14.94
C ASP A 135 -25.76 -31.40 14.76
N LYS A 136 -25.74 -31.87 13.52
CA LYS A 136 -25.38 -33.24 13.16
C LYS A 136 -24.68 -33.23 11.81
N VAL A 137 -23.64 -34.06 11.69
CA VAL A 137 -22.90 -34.29 10.44
C VAL A 137 -22.92 -35.78 10.09
N GLU A 138 -23.23 -36.10 8.84
CA GLU A 138 -23.18 -37.44 8.29
C GLU A 138 -22.25 -37.46 7.07
N VAL A 139 -21.32 -38.41 7.03
CA VAL A 139 -20.34 -38.57 5.94
C VAL A 139 -20.50 -39.95 5.34
N VAL A 140 -20.83 -40.02 4.06
CA VAL A 140 -20.85 -41.25 3.29
C VAL A 140 -19.67 -41.23 2.32
N SER A 141 -18.83 -42.27 2.36
CA SER A 141 -17.65 -42.32 1.51
C SER A 141 -17.34 -43.72 0.99
N ARG A 142 -16.81 -43.76 -0.24
CA ARG A 142 -16.23 -44.96 -0.86
C ARG A 142 -14.85 -44.58 -1.44
N LYS A 143 -13.83 -45.31 -1.00
CA LYS A 143 -12.47 -45.16 -1.52
C LYS A 143 -12.35 -45.69 -2.92
N TYR A 144 -11.41 -45.15 -3.70
CA TYR A 144 -11.22 -45.53 -5.12
C TYR A 144 -10.91 -47.00 -5.36
N ASP A 145 -10.26 -47.65 -4.39
CA ASP A 145 -9.81 -49.04 -4.41
C ASP A 145 -10.69 -49.98 -3.51
N ASP A 146 -11.83 -49.51 -3.04
CA ASP A 146 -12.75 -50.26 -2.18
C ASP A 146 -14.11 -50.49 -2.89
N GLU A 147 -14.67 -51.70 -2.78
CA GLU A 147 -15.98 -52.02 -3.31
C GLU A 147 -17.12 -51.60 -2.39
N LYS A 148 -16.82 -51.34 -1.10
CA LYS A 148 -17.80 -51.06 -0.06
C LYS A 148 -17.87 -49.58 0.26
N SER A 149 -19.04 -49.13 0.67
CA SER A 149 -19.32 -47.80 1.15
C SER A 149 -19.57 -47.80 2.65
N TYR A 150 -19.09 -46.72 3.31
CA TYR A 150 -19.23 -46.58 4.76
C TYR A 150 -19.86 -45.22 5.11
N ALA A 151 -20.65 -45.21 6.16
CA ALA A 151 -21.20 -43.99 6.73
C ALA A 151 -20.60 -43.74 8.11
N TRP A 152 -20.18 -42.48 8.34
CA TRP A 152 -19.75 -41.92 9.62
C TRP A 152 -20.78 -40.87 10.06
N GLU A 153 -21.11 -40.82 11.36
CA GLU A 153 -22.11 -39.91 11.91
C GLU A 153 -21.67 -39.40 13.28
N SER A 154 -21.83 -38.09 13.53
CA SER A 154 -21.63 -37.45 14.83
C SER A 154 -22.54 -36.23 15.01
N ASP A 155 -22.85 -35.89 16.26
CA ASP A 155 -23.52 -34.66 16.69
C ASP A 155 -22.53 -33.62 17.25
N GLY A 156 -21.23 -33.79 17.04
CA GLY A 156 -20.21 -32.91 17.60
C GLY A 156 -19.93 -33.13 19.10
N SER A 157 -20.52 -34.17 19.70
CA SER A 157 -20.13 -34.63 21.03
C SER A 157 -18.86 -35.49 21.00
N ALA A 158 -18.48 -36.09 22.10
CA ALA A 158 -17.27 -36.93 22.17
C ALA A 158 -17.35 -38.25 21.39
N ASN A 159 -18.49 -38.56 20.75
CA ASN A 159 -18.76 -39.85 20.12
C ASN A 159 -19.09 -39.73 18.62
N PHE A 160 -18.78 -40.78 17.89
CA PHE A 160 -19.19 -40.96 16.51
C PHE A 160 -19.55 -42.44 16.25
N LYS A 161 -20.28 -42.68 15.16
CA LYS A 161 -20.67 -44.02 14.71
C LYS A 161 -20.14 -44.25 13.30
N VAL A 162 -19.70 -45.49 13.01
CA VAL A 162 -19.34 -45.91 11.68
C VAL A 162 -20.09 -47.20 11.35
N LYS A 163 -20.72 -47.26 10.18
CA LYS A 163 -21.42 -48.44 9.67
C LYS A 163 -21.09 -48.68 8.21
N GLU A 164 -21.05 -49.94 7.80
CA GLU A 164 -21.02 -50.36 6.41
C GLU A 164 -22.43 -50.22 5.79
N LEU A 165 -22.50 -49.74 4.55
CA LEU A 165 -23.74 -49.54 3.84
C LEU A 165 -24.03 -50.77 2.95
N GLU A 166 -25.32 -51.16 2.87
CA GLU A 166 -25.75 -52.23 1.99
C GLU A 166 -25.68 -51.87 0.50
N GLU A 167 -25.98 -50.60 0.19
CA GLU A 167 -25.87 -50.03 -1.14
C GLU A 167 -24.51 -49.35 -1.35
N THR A 168 -23.84 -49.70 -2.42
CA THR A 168 -22.54 -49.10 -2.78
C THR A 168 -22.76 -47.74 -3.44
N SER A 169 -22.19 -46.69 -2.85
CA SER A 169 -22.18 -45.35 -3.43
C SER A 169 -21.13 -45.22 -4.55
N THR A 170 -21.18 -44.13 -5.30
CA THR A 170 -20.10 -43.75 -6.21
C THR A 170 -18.83 -43.41 -5.43
N ARG A 171 -17.64 -43.53 -6.07
CA ARG A 171 -16.37 -43.09 -5.50
C ARG A 171 -16.44 -41.64 -5.06
N GLY A 172 -15.78 -41.31 -3.96
CA GLY A 172 -15.69 -39.97 -3.38
C GLY A 172 -16.33 -39.88 -2.00
N THR A 173 -16.61 -38.65 -1.57
CA THR A 173 -17.17 -38.39 -0.25
C THR A 173 -18.39 -37.47 -0.36
N LYS A 174 -19.45 -37.78 0.37
CA LYS A 174 -20.65 -36.96 0.52
C LYS A 174 -20.83 -36.61 1.99
N ILE A 175 -20.84 -35.32 2.28
CA ILE A 175 -21.04 -34.75 3.63
C ILE A 175 -22.42 -34.12 3.67
N THR A 176 -23.26 -34.52 4.63
CA THR A 176 -24.59 -33.98 4.87
C THR A 176 -24.57 -33.25 6.22
N LEU A 177 -24.85 -31.96 6.20
CA LEU A 177 -24.92 -31.08 7.36
C LEU A 177 -26.39 -30.80 7.70
N TYR A 178 -26.81 -31.16 8.90
CA TYR A 178 -28.12 -30.81 9.48
C TYR A 178 -27.94 -29.44 10.14
N LEU A 179 -28.38 -28.38 9.45
CA LEU A 179 -28.07 -27.02 9.84
C LEU A 179 -28.79 -26.57 11.10
N LYS A 180 -28.09 -25.81 11.95
CA LYS A 180 -28.63 -25.08 13.09
C LYS A 180 -29.61 -24.00 12.63
N ASP A 181 -30.51 -23.59 13.54
CA ASP A 181 -31.49 -22.54 13.29
C ASP A 181 -30.84 -21.17 12.96
N ASP A 182 -29.67 -20.92 13.52
CA ASP A 182 -28.89 -19.69 13.31
C ASP A 182 -27.87 -19.79 12.14
N ALA A 183 -27.97 -20.84 11.31
CA ALA A 183 -27.12 -21.09 10.15
C ALA A 183 -27.94 -21.35 8.86
N THR A 184 -29.19 -20.91 8.82
CA THR A 184 -30.09 -21.11 7.66
C THR A 184 -29.67 -20.33 6.41
N ASP A 185 -28.79 -19.32 6.56
CA ASP A 185 -28.21 -18.58 5.42
C ASP A 185 -27.47 -19.50 4.45
N PHE A 186 -26.89 -20.60 4.95
CA PHE A 186 -26.27 -21.63 4.12
C PHE A 186 -27.24 -22.47 3.27
N LEU A 187 -28.56 -22.22 3.35
CA LEU A 187 -29.57 -22.74 2.43
C LEU A 187 -29.81 -21.79 1.22
N ASP A 188 -29.28 -20.55 1.30
CA ASP A 188 -29.38 -19.59 0.22
C ASP A 188 -28.24 -19.75 -0.77
N ARG A 189 -28.59 -19.97 -2.04
CA ARG A 189 -27.64 -20.08 -3.16
C ARG A 189 -26.73 -18.84 -3.28
N PHE A 190 -27.26 -17.65 -3.06
CA PHE A 190 -26.45 -16.44 -3.20
C PHE A 190 -25.40 -16.31 -2.10
N HIS A 191 -25.73 -16.69 -0.87
CA HIS A 191 -24.77 -16.76 0.22
C HIS A 191 -23.69 -17.81 -0.06
N ILE A 192 -24.07 -19.03 -0.47
CA ILE A 192 -23.11 -20.09 -0.85
C ILE A 192 -22.19 -19.60 -1.97
N LYS A 193 -22.74 -18.98 -3.01
CA LYS A 193 -21.95 -18.42 -4.12
C LYS A 193 -20.97 -17.36 -3.62
N HIS A 194 -21.42 -16.47 -2.74
CA HIS A 194 -20.56 -15.46 -2.15
C HIS A 194 -19.38 -16.07 -1.39
N VAL A 195 -19.63 -17.05 -0.52
CA VAL A 195 -18.60 -17.77 0.24
C VAL A 195 -17.61 -18.47 -0.71
N VAL A 196 -18.12 -19.18 -1.72
CA VAL A 196 -17.25 -19.87 -2.70
C VAL A 196 -16.37 -18.87 -3.45
N GLN A 197 -16.94 -17.77 -3.94
CA GLN A 197 -16.19 -16.75 -4.69
C GLN A 197 -15.19 -15.99 -3.81
N THR A 198 -15.50 -15.81 -2.53
CA THR A 198 -14.58 -15.16 -1.59
C THR A 198 -13.37 -16.03 -1.29
N TYR A 199 -13.57 -17.30 -0.94
CA TYR A 199 -12.51 -18.14 -0.37
C TYR A 199 -11.93 -19.17 -1.31
N SER A 200 -12.69 -19.64 -2.31
CA SER A 200 -12.41 -20.85 -3.10
C SER A 200 -12.53 -20.62 -4.61
N ASP A 201 -12.62 -19.37 -5.08
CA ASP A 201 -12.86 -19.04 -6.50
C ASP A 201 -11.81 -19.65 -7.43
N HIS A 202 -10.57 -19.76 -6.96
CA HIS A 202 -9.42 -20.16 -7.75
C HIS A 202 -8.93 -21.59 -7.51
N ILE A 203 -9.70 -22.40 -6.77
CA ILE A 203 -9.44 -23.84 -6.63
C ILE A 203 -9.58 -24.49 -8.01
N ASN A 204 -8.65 -25.38 -8.39
CA ASN A 204 -8.53 -25.96 -9.74
C ASN A 204 -9.65 -26.94 -10.14
N PHE A 205 -10.68 -27.09 -9.32
CA PHE A 205 -11.82 -27.95 -9.57
C PHE A 205 -13.09 -27.13 -9.66
N LYS A 206 -14.02 -27.54 -10.52
CA LYS A 206 -15.34 -26.91 -10.58
C LYS A 206 -16.09 -27.15 -9.29
N ILE A 207 -16.68 -26.10 -8.72
CA ILE A 207 -17.60 -26.16 -7.61
C ILE A 207 -18.99 -25.86 -8.18
N GLU A 208 -19.82 -26.89 -8.28
CA GLU A 208 -21.13 -26.82 -8.91
C GLU A 208 -22.24 -26.68 -7.87
N PHE A 209 -23.22 -25.82 -8.13
CA PHE A 209 -24.45 -25.80 -7.35
C PHE A 209 -25.53 -26.62 -8.07
N ILE A 210 -26.04 -27.64 -7.39
CA ILE A 210 -27.08 -28.53 -7.92
C ILE A 210 -28.39 -28.23 -7.20
N PRO A 211 -29.39 -27.61 -7.86
CA PRO A 211 -30.69 -27.33 -7.23
C PRO A 211 -31.42 -28.63 -6.90
N GLU A 212 -32.27 -28.60 -5.83
CA GLU A 212 -33.06 -29.75 -5.37
C GLU A 212 -33.98 -30.34 -6.47
N ASN A 213 -34.56 -29.48 -7.32
CA ASN A 213 -35.42 -29.85 -8.44
C ASN A 213 -34.73 -29.47 -9.75
N ILE A 214 -33.97 -30.40 -10.32
CA ILE A 214 -33.37 -30.21 -11.65
C ILE A 214 -34.34 -30.71 -12.71
N GLU A 215 -34.83 -29.82 -13.56
CA GLU A 215 -35.47 -30.22 -14.82
C GLU A 215 -34.44 -30.88 -15.73
N ALA A 216 -34.85 -31.96 -16.40
CA ALA A 216 -33.96 -32.67 -17.33
C ALA A 216 -33.43 -31.73 -18.41
N GLY A 217 -32.13 -31.47 -18.42
CA GLY A 217 -31.47 -30.55 -19.35
C GLY A 217 -31.15 -29.14 -18.77
N ALA A 218 -31.44 -28.89 -17.51
CA ALA A 218 -31.05 -27.62 -16.86
C ALA A 218 -29.51 -27.51 -16.77
N LYS A 219 -28.98 -26.35 -17.09
CA LYS A 219 -27.55 -26.07 -17.02
C LYS A 219 -27.12 -25.93 -15.57
N ILE A 220 -26.21 -26.81 -15.12
CA ILE A 220 -25.60 -26.72 -13.80
C ILE A 220 -24.69 -25.47 -13.74
N GLU A 221 -24.83 -24.66 -12.71
CA GLU A 221 -24.00 -23.46 -12.52
C GLU A 221 -22.70 -23.81 -11.81
N SER A 222 -21.57 -23.38 -12.40
CA SER A 222 -20.28 -23.32 -11.68
C SER A 222 -20.26 -22.08 -10.80
N LEU A 223 -19.98 -22.26 -9.51
CA LEU A 223 -19.91 -21.18 -8.53
C LEU A 223 -18.57 -20.45 -8.53
N ASN A 224 -17.51 -21.11 -9.01
CA ASN A 224 -16.14 -20.59 -9.03
C ASN A 224 -15.59 -20.49 -10.46
N SER A 225 -14.49 -19.73 -10.61
CA SER A 225 -13.75 -19.61 -11.87
C SER A 225 -12.89 -20.84 -12.19
N ALA A 226 -12.59 -21.66 -11.20
CA ALA A 226 -11.76 -22.86 -11.28
C ALA A 226 -10.40 -22.64 -11.99
N SER A 227 -9.86 -21.43 -11.93
CA SER A 227 -8.65 -21.02 -12.61
C SER A 227 -7.88 -20.02 -11.75
N ALA A 228 -6.63 -20.33 -11.45
CA ALA A 228 -5.67 -19.42 -10.82
C ALA A 228 -4.76 -18.85 -11.91
N LEU A 229 -5.13 -17.70 -12.47
CA LEU A 229 -4.41 -17.07 -13.57
C LEU A 229 -2.92 -16.88 -13.26
N TRP A 230 -2.59 -16.50 -12.01
CA TRP A 230 -1.22 -16.19 -11.57
C TRP A 230 -0.29 -17.41 -11.50
N VAL A 231 -0.81 -18.62 -11.55
CA VAL A 231 0.00 -19.86 -11.54
C VAL A 231 0.46 -20.24 -12.95
N ARG A 232 -0.22 -19.73 -13.97
CA ARG A 232 0.09 -20.03 -15.37
C ARG A 232 1.36 -19.30 -15.83
N PRO A 233 2.17 -19.87 -16.76
CA PRO A 233 3.25 -19.16 -17.41
C PRO A 233 2.75 -17.86 -18.06
N LYS A 234 3.52 -16.78 -17.94
CA LYS A 234 3.15 -15.45 -18.49
C LYS A 234 2.89 -15.49 -19.99
N GLU A 235 3.67 -16.31 -20.68
CA GLU A 235 3.65 -16.47 -22.13
C GLU A 235 2.32 -17.08 -22.64
N GLU A 236 1.60 -17.75 -21.76
CA GLU A 236 0.30 -18.37 -22.05
C GLU A 236 -0.89 -17.48 -21.72
N ILE A 237 -0.65 -16.30 -21.13
CA ILE A 237 -1.70 -15.39 -20.66
C ILE A 237 -1.82 -14.21 -21.61
N THR A 238 -3.00 -14.01 -22.18
CA THR A 238 -3.25 -12.87 -23.06
C THR A 238 -3.55 -11.58 -22.29
N ALA A 239 -3.41 -10.44 -22.96
CA ALA A 239 -3.73 -9.14 -22.38
C ALA A 239 -5.21 -9.06 -21.93
N GLU A 240 -6.11 -9.66 -22.71
CA GLU A 240 -7.55 -9.71 -22.41
C GLU A 240 -7.82 -10.50 -21.12
N GLN A 241 -7.07 -11.58 -20.88
CA GLN A 241 -7.18 -12.38 -19.66
C GLN A 241 -6.69 -11.59 -18.44
N TYR A 242 -5.56 -10.86 -18.55
CA TYR A 242 -5.12 -9.95 -17.49
C TYR A 242 -6.14 -8.84 -17.23
N ASN A 243 -6.70 -8.23 -18.25
CA ASN A 243 -7.71 -7.19 -18.14
C ASN A 243 -9.00 -7.68 -17.50
N ALA A 244 -9.47 -8.89 -17.88
CA ALA A 244 -10.63 -9.51 -17.27
C ALA A 244 -10.40 -9.79 -15.79
N PHE A 245 -9.23 -10.32 -15.44
CA PHE A 245 -8.85 -10.61 -14.07
C PHE A 245 -8.68 -9.32 -13.25
N TYR A 246 -8.08 -8.27 -13.82
CA TYR A 246 -7.98 -6.96 -13.18
C TYR A 246 -9.35 -6.39 -12.79
N LYS A 247 -10.32 -6.42 -13.72
CA LYS A 247 -11.70 -5.96 -13.44
C LYS A 247 -12.36 -6.77 -12.34
N HIS A 248 -12.13 -8.08 -12.34
CA HIS A 248 -12.68 -8.98 -11.32
C HIS A 248 -12.11 -8.72 -9.93
N ILE A 249 -10.79 -8.59 -9.79
CA ILE A 249 -10.14 -8.47 -8.48
C ILE A 249 -10.15 -7.04 -7.92
N SER A 250 -10.12 -6.03 -8.78
CA SER A 250 -10.06 -4.62 -8.38
C SER A 250 -11.41 -3.94 -8.28
N HIS A 251 -12.43 -4.48 -8.95
CA HIS A 251 -13.75 -3.86 -9.18
C HIS A 251 -13.65 -2.48 -9.85
N LEU A 252 -12.53 -2.19 -10.54
CA LEU A 252 -12.31 -0.94 -11.26
C LEU A 252 -12.56 -1.13 -12.76
N PRO A 253 -13.13 -0.13 -13.44
CA PRO A 253 -13.32 -0.17 -14.89
C PRO A 253 -12.00 0.09 -15.63
N GLY A 254 -11.96 -0.26 -16.91
CA GLY A 254 -10.83 0.02 -17.80
C GLY A 254 -9.75 -1.05 -17.77
N GLU A 255 -8.55 -0.65 -18.18
CA GLU A 255 -7.34 -1.48 -18.21
C GLU A 255 -6.33 -0.98 -17.18
N PRO A 256 -5.47 -1.84 -16.65
CA PRO A 256 -4.40 -1.40 -15.75
C PRO A 256 -3.32 -0.62 -16.52
N PHE A 257 -2.70 0.35 -15.88
CA PHE A 257 -1.49 1.00 -16.38
C PHE A 257 -0.33 0.01 -16.52
N MET A 258 -0.19 -0.89 -15.54
CA MET A 258 0.90 -1.85 -15.51
C MET A 258 0.46 -3.16 -14.83
N VAL A 259 0.91 -4.28 -15.37
CA VAL A 259 0.76 -5.62 -14.81
C VAL A 259 2.11 -6.12 -14.31
N ILE A 260 2.15 -6.54 -13.06
CA ILE A 260 3.35 -7.09 -12.40
C ILE A 260 3.02 -8.54 -12.03
N HIS A 261 3.47 -9.46 -12.85
CA HIS A 261 3.27 -10.90 -12.63
C HIS A 261 4.64 -11.57 -12.47
N ASN A 262 4.91 -12.15 -11.31
CA ASN A 262 6.17 -12.83 -11.02
C ASN A 262 5.95 -14.08 -10.19
N LYS A 263 6.78 -15.09 -10.47
CA LYS A 263 7.00 -16.23 -9.59
C LYS A 263 8.41 -16.13 -9.03
N ILE A 264 8.53 -16.18 -7.72
CA ILE A 264 9.79 -16.13 -7.00
C ILE A 264 10.01 -17.48 -6.34
N GLU A 265 11.13 -18.10 -6.67
CA GLU A 265 11.57 -19.37 -6.09
C GLU A 265 12.88 -19.13 -5.31
N GLY A 266 12.90 -19.44 -4.02
CA GLY A 266 14.05 -19.18 -3.16
C GLY A 266 13.81 -19.66 -1.73
N ILE A 267 14.31 -18.93 -0.74
CA ILE A 267 14.06 -19.22 0.69
C ILE A 267 12.55 -19.16 1.02
N VAL A 268 11.82 -18.34 0.29
CA VAL A 268 10.36 -18.23 0.32
C VAL A 268 9.86 -18.26 -1.11
N THR A 269 8.98 -19.21 -1.40
CA THR A 269 8.34 -19.35 -2.71
C THR A 269 7.00 -18.64 -2.69
N TYR A 270 6.79 -17.72 -3.65
CA TYR A 270 5.50 -17.07 -3.84
C TYR A 270 5.32 -16.59 -5.28
N THR A 271 4.09 -16.42 -5.66
CA THR A 271 3.69 -15.79 -6.92
C THR A 271 2.92 -14.51 -6.61
N ASN A 272 3.18 -13.45 -7.33
CA ASN A 272 2.35 -12.25 -7.26
C ASN A 272 1.80 -11.87 -8.63
N LEU A 273 0.55 -11.44 -8.64
CA LEU A 273 -0.11 -10.80 -9.77
C LEU A 273 -0.71 -9.48 -9.28
N LEU A 274 0.02 -8.40 -9.55
CA LEU A 274 -0.34 -7.06 -9.10
C LEU A 274 -0.63 -6.16 -10.29
N PHE A 275 -1.50 -5.20 -10.07
CA PHE A 275 -1.92 -4.22 -11.06
C PHE A 275 -1.78 -2.81 -10.50
N VAL A 276 -1.23 -1.92 -11.33
CA VAL A 276 -1.31 -0.48 -11.12
C VAL A 276 -2.49 0.03 -11.93
N PRO A 277 -3.51 0.67 -11.33
CA PRO A 277 -4.62 1.25 -12.06
C PRO A 277 -4.16 2.36 -13.02
N ALA A 278 -4.90 2.56 -14.12
CA ALA A 278 -4.62 3.66 -15.05
C ALA A 278 -5.10 5.03 -14.54
N SER A 279 -6.08 5.04 -13.66
CA SER A 279 -6.66 6.26 -13.10
C SER A 279 -6.68 6.25 -11.58
N LYS A 280 -6.58 7.44 -10.99
CA LYS A 280 -6.62 7.64 -9.55
C LYS A 280 -8.02 7.33 -9.01
N PRO A 281 -8.19 6.38 -8.06
CA PRO A 281 -9.44 6.20 -7.34
C PRO A 281 -9.80 7.45 -6.53
N PHE A 282 -11.10 7.80 -6.48
CA PHE A 282 -11.57 9.01 -5.80
C PHE A 282 -11.25 9.04 -4.29
N ASP A 283 -11.17 7.86 -3.69
CA ASP A 283 -10.91 7.65 -2.26
C ASP A 283 -9.42 7.40 -1.92
N LEU A 284 -8.49 7.64 -2.86
CA LEU A 284 -7.07 7.31 -2.69
C LEU A 284 -6.45 7.94 -1.43
N PHE A 285 -6.87 9.16 -1.08
CA PHE A 285 -6.38 9.90 0.08
C PHE A 285 -7.31 9.84 1.30
N HIS A 286 -8.35 8.98 1.25
CA HIS A 286 -9.22 8.80 2.41
C HIS A 286 -8.44 8.13 3.56
N PRO A 287 -8.51 8.64 4.82
CA PRO A 287 -7.72 8.11 5.94
C PRO A 287 -7.94 6.63 6.21
N ASP A 288 -9.18 6.15 6.04
CA ASP A 288 -9.55 4.75 6.31
C ASP A 288 -9.24 3.81 5.13
N ARG A 289 -8.66 4.33 4.04
CA ARG A 289 -8.34 3.49 2.90
C ARG A 289 -7.22 2.55 3.22
N LYS A 290 -7.53 1.26 3.26
CA LYS A 290 -6.58 0.16 3.42
C LYS A 290 -5.92 -0.21 2.08
N THR A 291 -4.83 -0.94 2.16
CA THR A 291 -4.23 -1.64 1.01
C THR A 291 -5.18 -2.73 0.54
N SER A 292 -5.26 -2.95 -0.78
CA SER A 292 -6.17 -3.94 -1.38
C SER A 292 -5.41 -5.03 -2.14
N VAL A 293 -4.29 -5.47 -1.58
CA VAL A 293 -3.55 -6.63 -2.09
C VAL A 293 -3.93 -7.84 -1.24
N LYS A 294 -4.55 -8.82 -1.89
CA LYS A 294 -5.07 -10.02 -1.26
C LYS A 294 -3.96 -11.04 -1.03
N LEU A 295 -3.95 -11.69 0.13
CA LEU A 295 -3.08 -12.83 0.40
C LEU A 295 -3.83 -14.12 0.15
N TYR A 296 -3.19 -14.99 -0.62
CA TYR A 296 -3.59 -16.38 -0.83
C TYR A 296 -2.50 -17.31 -0.30
N VAL A 297 -2.90 -18.48 0.14
CA VAL A 297 -2.00 -19.60 0.41
C VAL A 297 -2.55 -20.81 -0.31
N LYS A 298 -1.77 -21.34 -1.27
CA LYS A 298 -2.19 -22.46 -2.12
C LYS A 298 -3.56 -22.22 -2.78
N LYS A 299 -3.74 -21.03 -3.36
CA LYS A 299 -4.96 -20.57 -4.07
C LYS A 299 -6.20 -20.36 -3.20
N VAL A 300 -6.08 -20.50 -1.88
CA VAL A 300 -7.16 -20.21 -0.93
C VAL A 300 -6.96 -18.82 -0.36
N PHE A 301 -7.98 -17.99 -0.41
CA PHE A 301 -7.97 -16.64 0.16
C PHE A 301 -7.80 -16.69 1.68
N ILE A 302 -6.87 -15.88 2.17
CA ILE A 302 -6.56 -15.77 3.61
C ILE A 302 -7.03 -14.43 4.17
N SER A 303 -6.55 -13.31 3.58
CA SER A 303 -6.87 -11.97 4.07
C SER A 303 -6.49 -10.90 3.06
N GLU A 304 -7.13 -9.74 3.16
CA GLU A 304 -6.73 -8.51 2.47
C GLU A 304 -6.25 -7.41 3.43
N GLU A 305 -6.24 -7.69 4.75
CA GLU A 305 -5.90 -6.71 5.79
C GLU A 305 -4.44 -6.78 6.27
N LEU A 306 -3.60 -7.60 5.67
CA LEU A 306 -2.25 -7.93 6.17
C LEU A 306 -1.15 -6.92 5.77
N ASN A 307 -1.51 -5.78 5.20
CA ASN A 307 -0.55 -4.74 4.79
C ASN A 307 0.66 -5.31 4.01
N LEU A 308 0.38 -6.13 3.00
CA LEU A 308 1.41 -6.74 2.13
C LEU A 308 2.27 -5.71 1.39
N VAL A 309 1.79 -4.49 1.29
CA VAL A 309 2.51 -3.34 0.74
C VAL A 309 2.37 -2.15 1.68
N PRO A 310 3.33 -1.21 1.70
CA PRO A 310 3.25 -0.02 2.54
C PRO A 310 2.10 0.91 2.09
N SER A 311 1.68 1.82 2.99
CA SER A 311 0.58 2.75 2.76
C SER A 311 0.77 3.61 1.51
N CYS A 312 2.00 3.98 1.21
CA CYS A 312 2.34 4.74 0.00
C CYS A 312 2.09 3.98 -1.31
N MET A 313 1.86 2.67 -1.25
CA MET A 313 1.50 1.82 -2.39
C MET A 313 0.05 1.32 -2.35
N ARG A 314 -0.85 1.96 -1.57
CA ARG A 314 -2.27 1.58 -1.45
C ARG A 314 -3.08 1.69 -2.75
N PHE A 315 -2.49 2.23 -3.81
CA PHE A 315 -3.06 2.19 -5.15
C PHE A 315 -2.99 0.82 -5.80
N LEU A 316 -2.07 -0.06 -5.38
CA LEU A 316 -1.93 -1.40 -5.93
C LEU A 316 -3.18 -2.25 -5.72
N ARG A 317 -3.48 -3.09 -6.70
CA ARG A 317 -4.53 -4.10 -6.68
C ARG A 317 -3.93 -5.44 -7.04
N GLY A 318 -4.59 -6.51 -6.65
CA GLY A 318 -4.13 -7.85 -7.02
C GLY A 318 -3.88 -8.74 -5.82
N LEU A 319 -2.96 -9.67 -5.97
CA LEU A 319 -2.71 -10.70 -4.97
C LEU A 319 -1.25 -11.13 -4.87
N VAL A 320 -0.97 -11.76 -3.74
CA VAL A 320 0.22 -12.59 -3.50
C VAL A 320 -0.26 -13.97 -3.06
N ASP A 321 0.28 -15.03 -3.65
CA ASP A 321 0.01 -16.43 -3.29
C ASP A 321 1.32 -17.11 -2.90
N SER A 322 1.40 -17.69 -1.69
CA SER A 322 2.60 -18.36 -1.20
C SER A 322 2.28 -19.74 -0.66
N ASP A 323 3.09 -20.72 -1.04
CA ASP A 323 2.98 -22.09 -0.53
C ASP A 323 3.68 -22.27 0.83
N ASP A 324 4.64 -21.38 1.15
CA ASP A 324 5.57 -21.52 2.29
C ASP A 324 5.15 -20.71 3.53
N LEU A 325 4.03 -19.96 3.48
CA LEU A 325 3.57 -19.19 4.62
C LEU A 325 3.05 -20.11 5.73
N PRO A 326 3.63 -20.03 6.94
CA PRO A 326 3.12 -20.78 8.07
C PRO A 326 1.79 -20.17 8.53
N LEU A 327 0.70 -20.84 8.19
CA LEU A 327 -0.64 -20.45 8.65
C LEU A 327 -0.84 -20.88 10.09
N ASN A 328 -1.57 -20.09 10.87
CA ASN A 328 -2.17 -20.56 12.11
C ASN A 328 -3.33 -21.54 11.80
N ILE A 329 -3.82 -22.22 12.82
CA ILE A 329 -4.86 -23.25 12.66
C ILE A 329 -6.15 -22.67 12.04
N SER A 330 -6.53 -21.43 12.37
CA SER A 330 -7.74 -20.79 11.85
C SER A 330 -7.57 -20.21 10.44
N ARG A 331 -6.33 -20.00 10.00
CA ARG A 331 -5.99 -19.31 8.75
C ARG A 331 -6.56 -17.87 8.64
N GLU A 332 -7.07 -17.31 9.74
CA GLU A 332 -7.65 -15.96 9.75
C GLU A 332 -6.63 -14.88 10.09
N ASN A 333 -5.59 -15.22 10.88
CA ASN A 333 -4.56 -14.28 11.30
C ASN A 333 -3.16 -14.82 11.05
N LEU A 334 -2.39 -14.09 10.28
CA LEU A 334 -0.93 -14.25 10.20
C LEU A 334 -0.32 -13.24 11.18
N GLN A 335 0.04 -13.71 12.38
CA GLN A 335 0.86 -12.92 13.29
C GLN A 335 2.23 -12.70 12.66
N HIS A 336 2.88 -11.58 12.99
CA HIS A 336 4.18 -11.12 12.48
C HIS A 336 5.13 -12.25 12.08
N SER A 337 5.09 -12.61 10.81
CA SER A 337 5.95 -13.66 10.25
C SER A 337 7.12 -13.01 9.55
N ILE A 338 8.34 -13.44 9.89
CA ILE A 338 9.58 -13.07 9.17
C ILE A 338 9.44 -13.36 7.67
N VAL A 339 8.68 -14.40 7.33
CA VAL A 339 8.39 -14.79 5.94
C VAL A 339 7.57 -13.71 5.25
N LEU A 340 6.52 -13.19 5.93
CA LEU A 340 5.65 -12.14 5.39
C LEU A 340 6.43 -10.83 5.15
N GLU A 341 7.33 -10.46 6.06
CA GLU A 341 8.19 -9.28 5.90
C GLU A 341 9.16 -9.43 4.70
N LYS A 342 9.70 -10.63 4.47
CA LYS A 342 10.53 -10.91 3.29
C LYS A 342 9.71 -10.80 1.99
N ILE A 343 8.50 -11.34 1.97
CA ILE A 343 7.59 -11.21 0.82
C ILE A 343 7.29 -9.72 0.56
N ARG A 344 6.90 -8.97 1.60
CA ARG A 344 6.64 -7.53 1.53
C ARG A 344 7.81 -6.77 0.92
N LYS A 345 9.01 -6.95 1.47
CA LYS A 345 10.23 -6.29 0.97
C LYS A 345 10.53 -6.64 -0.49
N SER A 346 10.34 -7.91 -0.86
CA SER A 346 10.56 -8.38 -2.23
C SER A 346 9.53 -7.80 -3.20
N VAL A 347 8.25 -7.79 -2.85
CA VAL A 347 7.15 -7.21 -3.64
C VAL A 347 7.39 -5.71 -3.87
N VAL A 348 7.68 -4.95 -2.82
CA VAL A 348 7.93 -3.49 -2.91
C VAL A 348 9.12 -3.21 -3.82
N ASN A 349 10.23 -3.94 -3.65
CA ASN A 349 11.41 -3.80 -4.51
C ASN A 349 11.08 -4.07 -5.98
N LYS A 350 10.27 -5.09 -6.25
CA LYS A 350 9.87 -5.42 -7.62
C LYS A 350 9.00 -4.33 -8.24
N VAL A 351 8.01 -3.83 -7.49
CA VAL A 351 7.14 -2.73 -7.95
C VAL A 351 7.96 -1.50 -8.30
N LEU A 352 8.88 -1.08 -7.41
CA LEU A 352 9.74 0.09 -7.65
C LEU A 352 10.68 -0.12 -8.83
N ALA A 353 11.23 -1.33 -9.00
CA ALA A 353 12.09 -1.66 -10.14
C ALA A 353 11.32 -1.61 -11.47
N ASP A 354 10.09 -2.14 -11.51
CA ASP A 354 9.27 -2.11 -12.72
C ASP A 354 8.79 -0.68 -13.04
N LEU A 355 8.45 0.13 -12.04
CA LEU A 355 8.16 1.55 -12.22
C LEU A 355 9.39 2.32 -12.75
N LYS A 356 10.59 2.04 -12.23
CA LYS A 356 11.85 2.61 -12.73
C LYS A 356 12.09 2.24 -14.20
N LYS A 357 11.91 0.96 -14.53
CA LYS A 357 12.02 0.49 -15.91
C LYS A 357 11.02 1.22 -16.81
N LYS A 358 9.75 1.32 -16.40
CA LYS A 358 8.71 2.03 -17.16
C LYS A 358 9.03 3.51 -17.37
N SER A 359 9.61 4.18 -16.34
CA SER A 359 10.04 5.59 -16.45
C SER A 359 11.15 5.81 -17.48
N GLN A 360 11.95 4.78 -17.77
CA GLN A 360 13.02 4.82 -18.76
C GLN A 360 12.53 4.45 -20.18
N GLU A 361 11.57 3.54 -20.27
CA GLU A 361 11.04 3.05 -21.55
C GLU A 361 10.03 4.01 -22.19
N SER A 362 9.20 4.68 -21.38
CA SER A 362 8.16 5.60 -21.87
C SER A 362 7.88 6.69 -20.84
N GLU A 363 8.59 7.81 -20.97
CA GLU A 363 8.44 8.96 -20.05
C GLU A 363 7.00 9.49 -20.05
N GLU A 364 6.36 9.63 -21.21
CA GLU A 364 5.01 10.17 -21.32
C GLU A 364 3.97 9.32 -20.56
N GLU A 365 4.04 7.99 -20.70
CA GLU A 365 3.16 7.08 -19.98
C GLU A 365 3.46 7.11 -18.48
N TYR A 366 4.75 7.16 -18.11
CA TYR A 366 5.17 7.25 -16.74
C TYR A 366 4.67 8.54 -16.05
N LEU A 367 4.68 9.67 -16.74
CA LEU A 367 4.15 10.92 -16.23
C LEU A 367 2.63 10.85 -15.97
N LYS A 368 1.86 10.09 -16.76
CA LYS A 368 0.44 9.82 -16.45
C LYS A 368 0.29 9.08 -15.13
N PHE A 369 1.14 8.08 -14.88
CA PHE A 369 1.18 7.37 -13.60
C PHE A 369 1.58 8.34 -12.47
N TRP A 370 2.65 9.11 -12.66
CA TRP A 370 3.16 10.02 -11.64
C TRP A 370 2.12 11.08 -11.23
N ASN A 371 1.41 11.65 -12.17
CA ASN A 371 0.34 12.62 -11.91
C ASN A 371 -0.82 12.03 -11.10
N ASN A 372 -1.08 10.72 -11.23
CA ASN A 372 -2.12 10.03 -10.48
C ASN A 372 -1.67 9.58 -9.09
N PHE A 373 -0.44 9.12 -8.95
CA PHE A 373 0.04 8.37 -7.77
C PHE A 373 1.32 8.92 -7.15
N GLY A 374 1.96 9.93 -7.75
CA GLY A 374 3.23 10.48 -7.26
C GLY A 374 3.12 11.02 -5.83
N ALA A 375 2.06 11.77 -5.53
CA ALA A 375 1.84 12.33 -4.21
C ALA A 375 1.71 11.23 -3.13
N VAL A 376 0.93 10.16 -3.40
CA VAL A 376 0.80 9.04 -2.45
C VAL A 376 2.09 8.23 -2.35
N LEU A 377 2.83 8.06 -3.45
CA LEU A 377 4.11 7.34 -3.42
C LEU A 377 5.18 8.09 -2.60
N LYS A 378 5.17 9.44 -2.67
CA LYS A 378 6.05 10.30 -1.86
C LYS A 378 5.80 10.19 -0.35
N GLU A 379 4.62 9.71 0.11
CA GLU A 379 4.40 9.40 1.54
C GLU A 379 5.43 8.41 2.08
N GLY A 380 5.91 7.48 1.23
CA GLY A 380 6.98 6.54 1.57
C GLY A 380 8.34 7.20 1.88
N LEU A 381 8.53 8.45 1.50
CA LEU A 381 9.71 9.24 1.88
C LEU A 381 9.65 9.73 3.34
N CYS A 382 8.45 9.82 3.93
CA CYS A 382 8.26 10.17 5.34
C CYS A 382 8.55 8.98 6.26
N GLU A 383 8.41 7.76 5.76
CA GLU A 383 8.64 6.56 6.55
C GLU A 383 10.15 6.25 6.65
N SER A 384 10.57 5.68 7.79
CA SER A 384 11.94 5.15 7.95
C SER A 384 12.07 3.84 7.18
N SER A 385 12.24 3.90 5.85
CA SER A 385 12.25 2.71 5.00
C SER A 385 13.50 2.60 4.14
N ASP A 386 13.90 1.35 3.88
CA ASP A 386 14.95 0.97 2.91
C ASP A 386 14.57 1.38 1.45
N PHE A 387 13.39 1.97 1.24
CA PHE A 387 12.85 2.27 -0.09
C PHE A 387 12.97 3.73 -0.49
N ARG A 388 13.36 4.64 0.42
CA ARG A 388 13.46 6.10 0.17
C ARG A 388 14.28 6.41 -1.07
N GLU A 389 15.49 5.89 -1.16
CA GLU A 389 16.36 6.15 -2.30
C GLU A 389 15.73 5.71 -3.61
N LYS A 390 15.09 4.53 -3.64
CA LYS A 390 14.41 3.99 -4.83
C LYS A 390 13.18 4.82 -5.22
N ILE A 391 12.47 5.40 -4.25
CA ILE A 391 11.36 6.31 -4.52
C ILE A 391 11.91 7.61 -5.10
N LEU A 392 13.00 8.18 -4.54
CA LEU A 392 13.64 9.38 -5.08
C LEU A 392 14.18 9.19 -6.51
N GLU A 393 14.70 8.00 -6.84
CA GLU A 393 15.15 7.67 -8.20
C GLU A 393 14.04 7.79 -9.26
N ILE A 394 12.80 7.48 -8.88
CA ILE A 394 11.65 7.52 -9.78
C ILE A 394 10.78 8.76 -9.61
N ALA A 395 11.05 9.57 -8.59
CA ALA A 395 10.31 10.80 -8.31
C ALA A 395 10.46 11.84 -9.43
N ARG A 396 9.41 12.65 -9.61
CA ARG A 396 9.37 13.73 -10.60
C ARG A 396 8.93 15.02 -9.94
N PHE A 397 9.56 16.12 -10.32
CA PHE A 397 9.34 17.44 -9.76
C PHE A 397 9.33 18.50 -10.86
N ASN A 398 8.62 19.59 -10.67
CA ASN A 398 8.84 20.80 -11.43
C ASN A 398 10.10 21.50 -10.91
N SER A 399 10.66 22.39 -11.69
CA SER A 399 11.81 23.19 -11.28
C SER A 399 11.81 24.60 -11.91
N SER A 400 12.70 25.46 -11.45
CA SER A 400 12.86 26.80 -12.01
C SER A 400 13.27 26.79 -13.49
N LYS A 401 14.00 25.75 -13.94
CA LYS A 401 14.37 25.56 -15.35
C LYS A 401 13.36 24.77 -16.17
N SER A 402 12.49 24.01 -15.50
CA SER A 402 11.46 23.17 -16.14
C SER A 402 10.13 23.32 -15.37
N PRO A 403 9.51 24.52 -15.43
CA PRO A 403 8.29 24.76 -14.63
C PRO A 403 7.06 24.04 -15.17
N ASP A 404 7.04 23.77 -16.48
CA ASP A 404 5.88 23.18 -17.15
C ASP A 404 6.09 21.68 -17.46
N LYS A 405 7.30 21.15 -17.20
CA LYS A 405 7.65 19.75 -17.42
C LYS A 405 8.28 19.17 -16.15
N LEU A 406 7.75 18.03 -15.70
CA LEU A 406 8.32 17.29 -14.59
C LEU A 406 9.68 16.67 -14.96
N ILE A 407 10.65 16.77 -14.08
CA ILE A 407 12.00 16.23 -14.21
C ILE A 407 12.33 15.26 -13.09
N SER A 408 13.30 14.39 -13.33
CA SER A 408 13.88 13.52 -12.30
C SER A 408 14.97 14.24 -11.51
N LEU A 409 15.31 13.72 -10.33
CA LEU A 409 16.47 14.20 -9.56
C LEU A 409 17.79 13.96 -10.30
N THR A 410 17.87 12.95 -11.15
CA THR A 410 19.07 12.73 -11.98
C THR A 410 19.24 13.87 -12.98
N GLU A 411 18.20 14.26 -13.72
CA GLU A 411 18.25 15.41 -14.63
C GLU A 411 18.60 16.72 -13.93
N TYR A 412 18.07 16.93 -12.70
CA TYR A 412 18.44 18.08 -11.86
C TYR A 412 19.94 18.05 -11.53
N LEU A 413 20.47 16.91 -11.07
CA LEU A 413 21.88 16.79 -10.70
C LEU A 413 22.83 16.90 -11.90
N ASP A 414 22.43 16.42 -13.07
CA ASP A 414 23.20 16.54 -14.30
C ASP A 414 23.35 18.01 -14.76
N ARG A 415 22.42 18.88 -14.32
CA ARG A 415 22.44 20.34 -14.59
C ARG A 415 22.99 21.15 -13.41
N ALA A 416 23.36 20.48 -12.31
CA ALA A 416 23.95 21.14 -11.15
C ALA A 416 25.31 21.77 -11.50
N LYS A 417 25.54 22.99 -10.97
CA LYS A 417 26.79 23.71 -11.23
C LYS A 417 27.97 23.17 -10.45
N PRO A 418 29.20 23.39 -10.92
CA PRO A 418 30.40 23.09 -10.13
C PRO A 418 30.36 23.82 -8.78
N GLY A 419 30.67 23.10 -7.70
CA GLY A 419 30.58 23.65 -6.34
C GLY A 419 29.18 23.61 -5.73
N GLN A 420 28.15 23.22 -6.45
CA GLN A 420 26.80 23.03 -5.90
C GLN A 420 26.75 21.71 -5.14
N ASP A 421 26.77 21.77 -3.82
CA ASP A 421 26.75 20.61 -2.90
C ASP A 421 25.35 20.28 -2.34
N LYS A 422 24.33 21.08 -2.67
CA LYS A 422 22.95 20.96 -2.19
C LYS A 422 21.95 20.78 -3.33
N ILE A 423 20.82 20.16 -3.02
CA ILE A 423 19.62 20.12 -3.84
C ILE A 423 18.69 21.22 -3.30
N TYR A 424 18.61 22.33 -4.01
CA TYR A 424 17.78 23.46 -3.61
C TYR A 424 16.33 23.23 -3.96
N PHE A 425 15.44 23.58 -3.03
CA PHE A 425 13.99 23.51 -3.26
C PHE A 425 13.25 24.70 -2.64
N LEU A 426 12.08 24.96 -3.20
CA LEU A 426 11.09 25.88 -2.65
C LEU A 426 9.72 25.20 -2.70
N SER A 427 8.98 25.22 -1.60
CA SER A 427 7.63 24.69 -1.50
C SER A 427 6.58 25.80 -1.66
N GLY A 428 5.46 25.48 -2.28
CA GLY A 428 4.36 26.40 -2.51
C GLY A 428 3.08 25.70 -2.94
N GLU A 429 1.95 26.40 -2.92
CA GLU A 429 0.65 25.84 -3.28
C GLU A 429 0.55 25.46 -4.77
N SER A 430 1.25 26.22 -5.61
CA SER A 430 1.30 25.99 -7.05
C SER A 430 2.63 26.45 -7.64
N VAL A 431 2.94 25.96 -8.83
CA VAL A 431 4.13 26.37 -9.60
C VAL A 431 4.12 27.87 -9.84
N GLU A 432 2.96 28.46 -10.14
CA GLU A 432 2.80 29.90 -10.40
C GLU A 432 3.17 30.75 -9.16
N LYS A 433 2.71 30.35 -7.98
CA LYS A 433 3.07 31.03 -6.73
C LYS A 433 4.56 30.93 -6.45
N ILE A 434 5.14 29.75 -6.60
CA ILE A 434 6.59 29.55 -6.40
C ILE A 434 7.40 30.44 -7.35
N LYS A 435 7.04 30.51 -8.61
CA LYS A 435 7.71 31.37 -9.63
C LYS A 435 7.72 32.84 -9.25
N SER A 436 6.72 33.32 -8.52
CA SER A 436 6.61 34.74 -8.10
C SER A 436 7.36 35.05 -6.81
N SER A 437 7.98 34.06 -6.15
CA SER A 437 8.68 34.26 -4.89
C SER A 437 9.99 35.02 -5.06
N PRO A 438 10.22 36.09 -4.27
CA PRO A 438 11.50 36.81 -4.22
C PRO A 438 12.70 35.93 -3.83
N GLN A 439 12.44 34.83 -3.15
CA GLN A 439 13.48 33.88 -2.73
C GLN A 439 14.25 33.28 -3.91
N LEU A 440 13.64 33.26 -5.12
CA LEU A 440 14.25 32.72 -6.33
C LEU A 440 15.23 33.67 -7.03
N GLU A 441 15.22 34.97 -6.74
CA GLU A 441 15.91 35.99 -7.52
C GLU A 441 17.39 35.68 -7.76
N ILE A 442 18.17 35.41 -6.70
CA ILE A 442 19.61 35.12 -6.84
C ILE A 442 19.86 33.79 -7.55
N PHE A 443 18.99 32.79 -7.36
CA PHE A 443 19.13 31.49 -8.01
C PHE A 443 18.92 31.61 -9.52
N LEU A 444 17.90 32.37 -9.93
CA LEU A 444 17.65 32.68 -11.34
C LEU A 444 18.78 33.50 -11.94
N LYS A 445 19.26 34.53 -11.23
CA LYS A 445 20.38 35.37 -11.69
C LYS A 445 21.67 34.57 -11.85
N LYS A 446 21.95 33.63 -10.96
CA LYS A 446 23.10 32.73 -11.03
C LYS A 446 22.86 31.48 -11.87
N ASP A 447 21.68 31.34 -12.49
CA ASP A 447 21.26 30.16 -13.26
C ASP A 447 21.39 28.84 -12.45
N ILE A 448 21.08 28.89 -11.13
CA ILE A 448 21.04 27.73 -10.24
C ILE A 448 19.62 27.21 -10.25
N GLU A 449 19.45 25.92 -10.56
CA GLU A 449 18.14 25.30 -10.60
C GLU A 449 17.57 25.06 -9.19
N VAL A 450 16.29 25.34 -9.00
CA VAL A 450 15.53 25.12 -7.74
C VAL A 450 14.35 24.20 -8.03
N LEU A 451 14.19 23.13 -7.26
CA LEU A 451 13.03 22.25 -7.34
C LEU A 451 11.78 22.92 -6.76
N PHE A 452 10.65 22.73 -7.39
CA PHE A 452 9.35 23.22 -6.94
C PHE A 452 8.55 22.06 -6.32
N LEU A 453 8.24 22.20 -5.06
CA LEU A 453 7.54 21.20 -4.27
C LEU A 453 6.10 21.66 -4.03
N THR A 454 5.14 21.03 -4.69
CA THR A 454 3.74 21.48 -4.68
C THR A 454 2.77 20.54 -3.96
N ASP A 455 3.15 19.28 -3.71
CA ASP A 455 2.30 18.35 -2.98
C ASP A 455 2.39 18.60 -1.47
N ALA A 456 1.27 18.46 -0.77
CA ALA A 456 1.23 18.65 0.70
C ALA A 456 2.19 17.73 1.46
N VAL A 457 2.45 16.52 0.96
CA VAL A 457 3.39 15.57 1.55
C VAL A 457 4.84 16.04 1.47
N ASP A 458 5.17 16.95 0.55
CA ASP A 458 6.53 17.45 0.37
C ASP A 458 7.02 18.21 1.61
N GLU A 459 6.13 18.91 2.30
CA GLU A 459 6.46 19.62 3.54
C GLU A 459 6.99 18.70 4.65
N PHE A 460 6.58 17.44 4.62
CA PHE A 460 6.94 16.47 5.65
C PHE A 460 8.22 15.71 5.30
N TRP A 461 8.30 15.14 4.12
CA TRP A 461 9.44 14.29 3.80
C TRP A 461 10.76 15.08 3.71
N VAL A 462 10.74 16.34 3.28
CA VAL A 462 11.96 17.17 3.21
C VAL A 462 12.59 17.44 4.58
N THR A 463 11.80 17.39 5.66
CA THR A 463 12.30 17.59 7.03
C THR A 463 13.08 16.40 7.56
N VAL A 464 12.82 15.21 7.01
CA VAL A 464 13.46 13.93 7.37
C VAL A 464 14.26 13.34 6.21
N ALA A 465 14.46 14.14 5.15
CA ALA A 465 15.18 13.70 3.96
C ALA A 465 16.64 13.37 4.30
N LEU A 466 17.09 12.23 3.83
CA LEU A 466 18.49 11.86 3.78
C LEU A 466 19.13 12.43 2.51
N PRO A 467 20.45 12.65 2.49
CA PRO A 467 21.14 13.07 1.28
C PRO A 467 20.85 12.11 0.11
N TYR A 468 20.59 12.66 -1.07
CA TYR A 468 20.47 11.90 -2.31
C TYR A 468 21.75 12.06 -3.13
N LYS A 469 22.44 10.96 -3.42
CA LYS A 469 23.75 10.96 -4.07
C LYS A 469 24.72 11.97 -3.40
N GLU A 470 24.83 11.88 -2.08
CA GLU A 470 25.71 12.70 -1.23
C GLU A 470 25.32 14.19 -1.13
N LYS A 471 24.21 14.63 -1.72
CA LYS A 471 23.72 16.01 -1.67
C LYS A 471 22.49 16.13 -0.77
N GLU A 472 22.55 17.04 0.18
CA GLU A 472 21.44 17.34 1.11
C GLU A 472 20.38 18.22 0.42
N PHE A 473 19.13 18.05 0.82
CA PHE A 473 18.05 18.94 0.43
C PHE A 473 18.09 20.22 1.26
N GLN A 474 18.04 21.39 0.61
CA GLN A 474 18.13 22.70 1.25
C GLN A 474 16.98 23.60 0.79
N SER A 475 16.10 23.97 1.74
CA SER A 475 15.09 25.00 1.49
C SER A 475 15.74 26.36 1.27
N ILE A 476 15.35 27.06 0.20
CA ILE A 476 15.85 28.41 -0.08
C ILE A 476 15.17 29.49 0.76
N ASN A 477 14.11 29.17 1.52
CA ASN A 477 13.49 30.07 2.51
C ASN A 477 14.41 30.34 3.72
N ARG A 478 15.44 29.54 3.92
CA ARG A 478 16.36 29.71 5.04
C ARG A 478 17.28 30.89 4.83
N HIS A 479 17.54 31.64 5.93
CA HIS A 479 18.44 32.77 5.91
C HIS A 479 19.91 32.41 5.63
N ASP A 480 20.36 31.24 6.07
CA ASP A 480 21.74 30.76 6.01
C ASP A 480 22.15 30.19 4.64
N VAL A 481 21.27 30.25 3.63
CA VAL A 481 21.59 29.80 2.28
C VAL A 481 22.62 30.71 1.63
N ASP A 482 23.76 30.14 1.31
CA ASP A 482 24.87 30.81 0.64
C ASP A 482 25.14 30.16 -0.72
N VAL A 483 25.08 30.96 -1.76
CA VAL A 483 25.36 30.55 -3.15
C VAL A 483 26.59 31.30 -3.73
N GLU A 484 27.34 32.03 -2.90
CA GLU A 484 28.48 32.84 -3.36
C GLU A 484 29.60 31.96 -3.93
N ASN A 485 29.82 30.79 -3.33
CA ASN A 485 30.89 29.86 -3.71
C ASN A 485 30.56 28.94 -4.89
N ILE A 486 29.35 29.05 -5.47
CA ILE A 486 28.97 28.27 -6.63
C ILE A 486 29.59 28.96 -7.86
N GLU A 487 30.50 28.27 -8.55
CA GLU A 487 31.26 28.82 -9.65
C GLU A 487 30.36 29.08 -10.88
N LYS A 488 30.65 30.20 -11.55
CA LYS A 488 30.06 30.51 -12.86
C LYS A 488 30.68 29.65 -13.94
N THR A 489 29.85 29.21 -14.88
CA THR A 489 30.37 28.52 -16.06
C THR A 489 31.21 29.49 -16.95
N PRO A 490 32.16 28.99 -17.80
CA PRO A 490 32.93 29.83 -18.70
C PRO A 490 32.08 30.72 -19.61
N GLU A 491 30.88 30.27 -19.98
CA GLU A 491 29.95 31.04 -20.84
C GLU A 491 29.29 32.19 -20.09
N GLU A 492 29.01 32.03 -18.78
CA GLU A 492 28.46 33.08 -17.92
C GLU A 492 29.47 34.16 -17.61
N ASN A 493 30.73 33.78 -17.39
CA ASN A 493 31.84 34.72 -17.25
C ASN A 493 32.09 35.57 -18.51
N ALA A 494 31.71 35.08 -19.70
CA ALA A 494 31.85 35.82 -20.97
C ALA A 494 30.73 36.87 -21.16
N LYS A 495 29.51 36.61 -20.67
CA LYS A 495 28.36 37.54 -20.77
C LYS A 495 28.44 38.70 -19.78
N GLU A 496 28.97 38.49 -18.57
CA GLU A 496 29.10 39.55 -17.56
C GLU A 496 30.17 40.63 -17.89
N LYS A 497 31.09 40.37 -18.80
CA LYS A 497 32.07 41.41 -19.22
C LYS A 497 31.43 42.56 -19.98
N THR A 498 30.15 42.48 -20.31
CA THR A 498 29.41 43.47 -21.09
C THR A 498 28.36 44.25 -20.30
N GLU A 499 27.99 43.85 -19.08
CA GLU A 499 26.97 44.55 -18.29
C GLU A 499 27.27 44.45 -16.80
N GLU A 500 27.44 45.61 -16.18
CA GLU A 500 27.30 46.10 -14.82
C GLU A 500 28.57 46.51 -14.05
N PRO A 501 28.48 47.68 -13.35
CA PRO A 501 29.47 48.03 -12.34
C PRO A 501 29.32 47.13 -11.10
N GLU A 502 30.42 46.58 -10.61
CA GLU A 502 30.53 45.88 -9.34
C GLU A 502 29.73 46.62 -8.27
N VAL A 503 28.70 45.96 -7.71
CA VAL A 503 28.04 46.37 -6.46
C VAL A 503 29.13 46.31 -5.39
N LYS A 504 29.74 47.45 -5.08
CA LYS A 504 30.68 47.58 -3.98
C LYS A 504 29.98 47.08 -2.73
N ASP A 505 30.70 46.26 -1.97
CA ASP A 505 30.35 45.78 -0.62
C ASP A 505 29.67 46.87 0.19
N VAL A 506 28.33 46.92 0.18
CA VAL A 506 27.55 47.86 1.00
C VAL A 506 27.62 47.29 2.42
N THR A 507 28.57 47.76 3.17
CA THR A 507 28.83 47.22 4.50
C THR A 507 27.57 47.30 5.37
N ALA A 508 27.25 46.23 6.05
CA ALA A 508 26.10 46.10 6.97
C ALA A 508 26.02 47.31 7.95
N SER A 509 27.17 47.91 8.28
CA SER A 509 27.28 49.11 9.11
C SER A 509 26.54 50.33 8.57
N GLN A 510 26.35 50.49 7.25
CA GLN A 510 25.62 51.62 6.66
C GLN A 510 24.11 51.57 6.89
N PHE A 511 23.56 50.37 7.11
CA PHE A 511 22.13 50.14 7.33
C PHE A 511 21.79 49.78 8.78
N GLU A 512 22.76 49.72 9.68
CA GLU A 512 22.56 49.33 11.09
C GLU A 512 21.49 50.18 11.79
N GLY A 513 21.51 51.50 11.54
CA GLY A 513 20.49 52.40 12.11
C GLY A 513 19.09 52.12 11.61
N LEU A 514 18.91 51.88 10.30
CA LEU A 514 17.64 51.50 9.71
C LEU A 514 17.18 50.12 10.22
N ILE A 515 18.07 49.15 10.29
CA ILE A 515 17.78 47.82 10.81
C ILE A 515 17.21 47.91 12.23
N ASN A 516 17.86 48.67 13.11
CA ASN A 516 17.40 48.86 14.48
C ASN A 516 16.04 49.57 14.53
N PHE A 517 15.80 50.56 13.67
CA PHE A 517 14.53 51.26 13.57
C PHE A 517 13.40 50.35 13.05
N ILE A 518 13.68 49.45 12.09
CA ILE A 518 12.72 48.44 11.64
C ILE A 518 12.40 47.43 12.75
N LYS A 519 13.40 46.95 13.50
CA LYS A 519 13.21 46.07 14.67
C LYS A 519 12.32 46.69 15.73
N GLU A 520 12.54 48.00 16.04
CA GLU A 520 11.69 48.74 16.97
C GLU A 520 10.25 48.84 16.44
N THR A 521 10.08 49.22 15.17
CA THR A 521 8.78 49.46 14.54
C THR A 521 7.96 48.16 14.46
N LEU A 522 8.57 47.03 14.13
CA LEU A 522 7.92 45.73 13.99
C LEU A 522 8.09 44.85 15.24
N SER A 523 8.37 45.44 16.40
CA SER A 523 8.58 44.71 17.65
C SER A 523 7.41 43.78 17.97
N GLY A 524 7.71 42.50 18.29
CA GLY A 524 6.72 41.46 18.55
C GLY A 524 6.04 40.88 17.29
N GLN A 525 6.41 41.32 16.08
CA GLN A 525 5.92 40.76 14.81
C GLN A 525 6.98 39.95 14.07
N ILE A 526 8.23 40.35 14.22
CA ILE A 526 9.38 39.70 13.60
C ILE A 526 10.37 39.21 14.65
N LYS A 527 11.18 38.21 14.32
CA LYS A 527 12.28 37.73 15.16
C LYS A 527 13.51 38.59 15.03
N ASP A 528 13.87 38.98 13.83
CA ASP A 528 15.08 39.74 13.50
C ASP A 528 14.92 40.44 12.15
N VAL A 529 15.83 41.40 11.87
CA VAL A 529 16.00 42.04 10.56
C VAL A 529 17.42 41.80 10.10
N ARG A 530 17.59 41.31 8.87
CA ARG A 530 18.90 41.00 8.29
C ARG A 530 19.01 41.50 6.87
N ILE A 531 20.26 41.74 6.44
CA ILE A 531 20.53 42.01 5.04
C ILE A 531 20.42 40.70 4.25
N SER A 532 19.66 40.75 3.16
CA SER A 532 19.48 39.61 2.31
C SER A 532 20.70 39.40 1.40
N LYS A 533 21.08 38.14 1.24
CA LYS A 533 22.03 37.69 0.21
C LYS A 533 21.31 37.12 -1.02
N LYS A 534 19.97 37.05 -0.99
CA LYS A 534 19.14 36.40 -2.00
C LYS A 534 18.38 37.36 -2.90
N LEU A 535 18.03 38.53 -2.36
CA LEU A 535 17.26 39.54 -3.08
C LEU A 535 18.15 40.36 -4.02
N THR A 536 17.73 40.50 -5.28
CA THR A 536 18.36 41.35 -6.27
C THR A 536 17.49 42.54 -6.68
N ASP A 537 16.18 42.33 -6.81
CA ASP A 537 15.20 43.34 -7.23
C ASP A 537 14.20 43.70 -6.12
N SER A 538 13.65 42.71 -5.44
CA SER A 538 12.64 42.91 -4.39
C SER A 538 13.23 43.65 -3.17
N PRO A 539 12.44 44.49 -2.48
CA PRO A 539 12.92 45.24 -1.32
C PRO A 539 13.07 44.37 -0.07
N VAL A 540 12.17 43.43 0.15
CA VAL A 540 12.11 42.58 1.34
C VAL A 540 11.61 41.20 1.05
N CYS A 541 11.94 40.23 1.90
CA CYS A 541 11.29 38.93 1.97
C CYS A 541 11.28 38.38 3.41
N LEU A 542 10.44 37.37 3.68
CA LEU A 542 10.48 36.62 4.94
C LEU A 542 11.43 35.44 4.81
N ALA A 543 12.17 35.16 5.87
CA ALA A 543 13.05 34.00 5.98
C ALA A 543 12.91 33.32 7.34
N VAL A 544 13.37 32.07 7.41
CA VAL A 544 13.45 31.31 8.67
C VAL A 544 14.89 31.02 9.05
N ASP A 545 15.12 30.84 10.35
CA ASP A 545 16.44 30.45 10.84
C ASP A 545 16.79 28.98 10.47
N ALA A 546 18.08 28.68 10.49
CA ALA A 546 18.59 27.33 10.43
C ALA A 546 17.94 26.47 11.51
N GLY A 547 17.39 25.32 11.13
CA GLY A 547 16.72 24.39 12.05
C GLY A 547 15.29 24.77 12.45
N SER A 548 14.77 25.94 12.04
CA SER A 548 13.35 26.26 12.17
C SER A 548 12.51 25.51 11.14
N MET A 549 11.23 25.38 11.47
CA MET A 549 10.22 24.86 10.53
C MET A 549 10.13 25.76 9.30
N ASP A 550 9.90 25.17 8.11
CA ASP A 550 9.62 25.97 6.92
C ASP A 550 8.29 26.75 7.09
N ILE A 551 8.17 27.92 6.43
CA ILE A 551 7.01 28.81 6.57
C ILE A 551 5.72 28.05 6.25
N ARG A 552 5.71 27.28 5.17
CA ARG A 552 4.53 26.57 4.71
C ARG A 552 4.16 25.39 5.61
N LEU A 553 5.15 24.63 6.08
CA LEU A 553 4.90 23.54 7.05
C LEU A 553 4.26 24.09 8.33
N GLU A 554 4.80 25.19 8.86
CA GLU A 554 4.26 25.82 10.05
C GLU A 554 2.81 26.26 9.84
N ARG A 555 2.51 26.91 8.71
CA ARG A 555 1.14 27.31 8.34
C ARG A 555 0.21 26.12 8.26
N PHE A 556 0.63 25.03 7.58
CA PHE A 556 -0.16 23.80 7.48
C PHE A 556 -0.51 23.23 8.85
N LEU A 557 0.47 23.18 9.77
CA LEU A 557 0.25 22.68 11.12
C LEU A 557 -0.66 23.59 11.96
N LEU A 558 -0.61 24.92 11.75
CA LEU A 558 -1.53 25.89 12.35
C LEU A 558 -2.97 25.67 11.87
N GLU A 559 -3.18 25.53 10.56
CA GLU A 559 -4.50 25.28 9.94
C GLU A 559 -5.11 23.95 10.45
N GLN A 560 -4.28 22.93 10.62
CA GLN A 560 -4.67 21.63 11.19
C GLN A 560 -4.77 21.64 12.72
N LYS A 561 -4.53 22.79 13.39
CA LYS A 561 -4.54 22.94 14.86
C LYS A 561 -3.57 22.00 15.59
N GLN A 562 -2.51 21.58 14.93
CA GLN A 562 -1.45 20.75 15.53
C GLN A 562 -0.48 21.61 16.37
N ILE A 563 -0.34 22.88 16.04
CA ILE A 563 0.36 23.89 16.83
C ILE A 563 -0.57 25.08 17.12
N GLN A 564 -0.32 25.79 18.23
CA GLN A 564 -1.22 26.87 18.70
C GLN A 564 -0.82 28.24 18.17
N ALA A 565 0.46 28.47 17.87
CA ALA A 565 0.98 29.73 17.37
C ALA A 565 2.18 29.50 16.45
N GLY A 566 2.29 30.33 15.44
CA GLY A 566 3.46 30.40 14.56
C GLY A 566 4.65 31.10 15.23
N THR A 567 5.83 30.86 14.68
CA THR A 567 7.08 31.52 15.10
C THR A 567 7.28 32.84 14.34
N ALA A 568 7.83 33.84 15.01
CA ALA A 568 8.20 35.08 14.35
C ALA A 568 9.31 34.82 13.31
N LYS A 569 9.14 35.36 12.09
CA LYS A 569 10.06 35.20 10.96
C LYS A 569 11.17 36.27 11.01
N ILE A 570 12.20 36.08 10.21
CA ILE A 570 13.23 37.08 9.93
C ILE A 570 12.77 37.89 8.73
N LEU A 571 12.83 39.21 8.82
CA LEU A 571 12.64 40.09 7.69
C LEU A 571 14.01 40.35 7.04
N GLU A 572 14.20 39.87 5.84
CA GLU A 572 15.38 40.19 5.03
C GLU A 572 15.11 41.46 4.22
N ILE A 573 16.09 42.38 4.20
CA ILE A 573 16.02 43.60 3.43
C ILE A 573 17.10 43.63 2.34
N ASN A 574 16.81 44.25 1.20
CA ASN A 574 17.73 44.43 0.08
C ASN A 574 18.32 45.83 0.11
N PRO A 575 19.58 46.02 0.52
CA PRO A 575 20.21 47.34 0.60
C PRO A 575 20.44 47.97 -0.78
N ALA A 576 20.41 47.21 -1.85
CA ALA A 576 20.56 47.73 -3.22
C ALA A 576 19.24 48.34 -3.76
N ASN A 577 18.08 47.93 -3.22
CA ASN A 577 16.77 48.39 -3.66
C ASN A 577 16.55 49.89 -3.34
N LEU A 578 15.92 50.61 -4.28
CA LEU A 578 15.69 52.07 -4.16
C LEU A 578 14.80 52.43 -2.98
N ILE A 579 13.80 51.59 -2.65
CA ILE A 579 12.88 51.82 -1.52
C ILE A 579 13.67 51.75 -0.21
N ILE A 580 14.50 50.73 -0.04
CA ILE A 580 15.33 50.55 1.16
C ILE A 580 16.36 51.66 1.30
N LYS A 581 17.00 52.12 0.21
CA LYS A 581 17.88 53.29 0.21
C LYS A 581 17.15 54.56 0.61
N SER A 582 15.94 54.79 0.11
CA SER A 582 15.11 55.94 0.47
C SER A 582 14.71 55.92 1.95
N LEU A 583 14.35 54.73 2.48
CA LEU A 583 14.08 54.56 3.90
C LEU A 583 15.31 54.86 4.76
N ASN A 584 16.49 54.38 4.33
CA ASN A 584 17.76 54.64 5.05
C ASN A 584 18.15 56.11 5.08
N GLN A 585 17.74 56.90 4.09
CA GLN A 585 17.96 58.35 4.08
C GLN A 585 16.96 59.13 4.96
N SER A 586 15.78 58.57 5.19
CA SER A 586 14.64 59.27 5.78
C SER A 586 14.37 58.91 7.26
N TYR A 587 14.83 57.76 7.77
CA TYR A 587 14.48 57.24 9.10
C TYR A 587 15.00 58.13 10.26
N ALA A 588 16.07 58.88 10.03
CA ALA A 588 16.65 59.76 11.06
C ALA A 588 15.97 61.15 11.15
N ASP A 589 15.11 61.50 10.16
CA ASP A 589 14.38 62.75 10.12
C ASP A 589 13.10 62.64 10.96
N ASP A 590 13.03 63.33 12.09
CA ASP A 590 11.88 63.25 12.99
C ASP A 590 10.55 63.65 12.30
N ALA A 591 10.59 64.57 11.34
CA ALA A 591 9.40 64.97 10.60
C ALA A 591 8.85 63.86 9.67
N LYS A 592 9.66 62.89 9.30
CA LYS A 592 9.32 61.78 8.39
C LYS A 592 9.15 60.45 9.09
N LYS A 593 9.42 60.33 10.37
CA LYS A 593 9.38 59.08 11.12
C LYS A 593 8.05 58.34 11.01
N SER A 594 6.92 59.06 11.02
CA SER A 594 5.59 58.45 10.87
C SER A 594 5.41 57.82 9.49
N ASP A 595 5.79 58.53 8.44
CA ASP A 595 5.70 58.04 7.04
C ASP A 595 6.65 56.84 6.83
N VAL A 596 7.84 56.87 7.39
CA VAL A 596 8.80 55.77 7.35
C VAL A 596 8.25 54.52 8.08
N ARG A 597 7.59 54.67 9.24
CA ARG A 597 6.94 53.58 9.95
C ARG A 597 5.81 52.95 9.13
N ASP A 598 4.94 53.77 8.51
CA ASP A 598 3.86 53.30 7.66
C ASP A 598 4.40 52.51 6.44
N LYS A 599 5.50 52.96 5.83
CA LYS A 599 6.19 52.26 4.75
C LYS A 599 6.81 50.92 5.22
N ILE A 600 7.43 50.88 6.39
CA ILE A 600 8.00 49.65 6.97
C ILE A 600 6.90 48.62 7.22
N HIS A 601 5.78 49.03 7.85
CA HIS A 601 4.63 48.14 8.03
C HIS A 601 4.06 47.65 6.70
N THR A 602 3.96 48.50 5.67
CA THR A 602 3.49 48.13 4.36
C THR A 602 4.40 47.09 3.68
N LEU A 603 5.72 47.29 3.75
CA LEU A 603 6.69 46.33 3.21
C LEU A 603 6.61 44.97 3.92
N PHE A 604 6.45 44.98 5.24
CA PHE A 604 6.28 43.75 6.02
C PHE A 604 4.99 43.04 5.65
N ASP A 605 3.85 43.77 5.57
CA ASP A 605 2.58 43.18 5.18
C ASP A 605 2.60 42.63 3.74
N LEU A 606 3.31 43.30 2.81
CA LEU A 606 3.53 42.79 1.46
C LEU A 606 4.35 41.49 1.45
N ALA A 607 5.40 41.41 2.27
CA ALA A 607 6.18 40.19 2.43
C ALA A 607 5.33 39.05 3.02
N CYS A 608 4.42 39.36 3.98
CA CYS A 608 3.46 38.39 4.49
C CYS A 608 2.51 37.90 3.37
N VAL A 609 1.96 38.78 2.53
CA VAL A 609 1.09 38.42 1.41
C VAL A 609 1.79 37.48 0.42
N ILE A 610 3.06 37.73 0.11
CA ILE A 610 3.83 36.91 -0.83
C ILE A 610 4.04 35.50 -0.29
N GLU A 611 4.27 35.35 1.01
CA GLU A 611 4.47 34.05 1.67
C GLU A 611 3.17 33.43 2.20
N ASP A 612 1.99 34.00 1.84
CA ASP A 612 0.67 33.59 2.33
C ASP A 612 0.53 33.65 3.87
N GLU A 613 1.34 34.44 4.54
CA GLU A 613 1.21 34.70 5.99
C GLU A 613 0.06 35.69 6.27
N PRO A 614 -0.69 35.51 7.35
CA PRO A 614 -1.81 36.37 7.64
C PRO A 614 -1.38 37.79 8.03
N ILE A 615 -2.01 38.80 7.41
CA ILE A 615 -1.87 40.22 7.84
C ILE A 615 -2.63 40.39 9.16
N LYS A 616 -1.93 40.83 10.22
CA LYS A 616 -2.53 41.01 11.55
C LYS A 616 -3.60 42.09 11.60
N ASP A 617 -3.39 43.20 10.91
CA ASP A 617 -4.32 44.35 10.84
C ASP A 617 -4.62 44.73 9.38
N THR A 618 -5.60 44.08 8.82
CA THR A 618 -6.04 44.32 7.44
C THR A 618 -6.63 45.71 7.23
N LYS A 619 -7.20 46.33 8.29
CA LYS A 619 -7.76 47.69 8.24
C LYS A 619 -6.67 48.71 8.10
N ASP A 620 -5.64 48.63 8.95
CA ASP A 620 -4.49 49.51 8.89
C ASP A 620 -3.67 49.33 7.62
N PHE A 621 -3.52 48.08 7.13
CA PHE A 621 -2.92 47.79 5.82
C PHE A 621 -3.65 48.50 4.69
N SER A 622 -4.97 48.40 4.65
CA SER A 622 -5.81 49.08 3.64
C SER A 622 -5.64 50.61 3.70
N ARG A 623 -5.61 51.20 4.92
CA ARG A 623 -5.39 52.63 5.10
C ARG A 623 -4.02 53.09 4.58
N ARG A 624 -2.96 52.31 4.86
CA ARG A 624 -1.60 52.62 4.38
C ARG A 624 -1.50 52.52 2.85
N ILE A 625 -2.09 51.50 2.24
CA ILE A 625 -2.12 51.39 0.76
C ILE A 625 -2.85 52.58 0.14
N GLN A 626 -4.02 52.99 0.68
CA GLN A 626 -4.74 54.18 0.19
C GLN A 626 -3.90 55.45 0.29
N GLY A 627 -3.15 55.63 1.39
CA GLY A 627 -2.25 56.78 1.56
C GLY A 627 -1.06 56.81 0.59
N LEU A 628 -0.65 55.64 0.06
CA LEU A 628 0.39 55.54 -0.99
C LEU A 628 -0.14 55.80 -2.42
N MET A 629 -1.45 55.65 -2.63
CA MET A 629 -2.08 55.86 -3.93
C MET A 629 -2.60 57.28 -4.16
N GLY A 630 -2.71 58.11 -3.10
CA GLY A 630 -3.15 59.48 -3.14
C GLY A 630 -2.00 60.44 -2.90
#